data_49125b9ddfc5672d89dabecec8714e6c
#
_entry.id   49125b9ddfc5672d89dabecec8714e6c
#
_cell.length_a   1.000
_cell.length_b   1.000
_cell.length_c   1.000
_cell.angle_alpha   90.00
_cell.angle_beta   90.00
_cell.angle_gamma   90.00
#
_symmetry.space_group_name_H-M   'P 1'
#
loop_
_entity.id
_entity.type
_entity.pdbx_description
1 polymer ?
#
loop_
_entity_poly.entity_id
_entity_poly.type
_entity_poly.pdbx_seq_one_letter_code
_entity_poly.pdbx_strand_id
1 'polypeptide(L)'
;MPFFYQQNINDTSHLAIWAIREPLSFFEEGMQLPIPIQNEERRIQHLAVRLLFKLMMPEIDLADLILADNGKPYLKGVPFHFSFSHCKGYAACAVDDQPVGIDIEIIHPRIAKVAHKFLNDQEKAMIASLDEKDQLNQLAFLWAAKEAMYKKYEQLGIDFAKDFNILELTKGDRGTIPA
;
A
#
# COMPACT_ATOMS: atom_id res chain seq x y z
N MET A 1 -21.58 0.33 4.91
CA MET A 1 -20.19 0.41 5.36
C MET A 1 -19.31 0.66 4.15
N PRO A 2 -18.35 1.56 4.21
CA PRO A 2 -17.54 1.97 3.06
C PRO A 2 -16.42 0.98 2.67
N PHE A 3 -16.20 -0.09 3.45
CA PHE A 3 -15.15 -1.06 3.13
C PHE A 3 -15.46 -1.81 1.83
N PHE A 4 -14.57 -1.65 0.86
CA PHE A 4 -14.56 -2.48 -0.34
C PHE A 4 -14.07 -3.89 -0.02
N TYR A 5 -13.08 -3.99 0.87
CA TYR A 5 -12.51 -5.24 1.32
C TYR A 5 -11.98 -5.09 2.75
N GLN A 6 -12.14 -6.12 3.55
CA GLN A 6 -11.55 -6.21 4.89
C GLN A 6 -11.15 -7.66 5.16
N GLN A 7 -9.99 -7.85 5.77
CA GLN A 7 -9.49 -9.16 6.16
C GLN A 7 -8.75 -9.09 7.50
N ASN A 8 -9.05 -10.01 8.38
CA ASN A 8 -8.21 -10.34 9.53
C ASN A 8 -7.31 -11.50 9.09
N ILE A 9 -6.00 -11.25 9.02
CA ILE A 9 -5.00 -12.25 8.61
C ILE A 9 -4.75 -13.18 9.79
N ASN A 10 -4.66 -12.61 10.98
CA ASN A 10 -4.57 -13.29 12.27
C ASN A 10 -5.17 -12.38 13.37
N ASP A 11 -4.94 -12.68 14.64
CA ASP A 11 -5.51 -11.93 15.77
C ASP A 11 -4.98 -10.50 15.89
N THR A 12 -3.80 -10.21 15.36
CA THR A 12 -3.14 -8.90 15.43
C THR A 12 -3.03 -8.19 14.07
N SER A 13 -3.05 -8.96 12.98
CA SER A 13 -2.89 -8.46 11.60
C SER A 13 -4.23 -8.22 10.93
N HIS A 14 -4.54 -6.97 10.65
CA HIS A 14 -5.78 -6.55 10.00
C HIS A 14 -5.47 -5.66 8.79
N LEU A 15 -6.20 -5.84 7.72
CA LEU A 15 -6.15 -4.95 6.57
C LEU A 15 -7.54 -4.57 6.08
N ALA A 16 -7.66 -3.38 5.52
CA ALA A 16 -8.87 -2.92 4.88
C ALA A 16 -8.57 -2.07 3.65
N ILE A 17 -9.49 -2.09 2.69
CA ILE A 17 -9.47 -1.29 1.48
C ILE A 17 -10.79 -0.54 1.37
N TRP A 18 -10.70 0.75 1.04
CA TRP A 18 -11.84 1.61 0.71
C TRP A 18 -11.86 1.91 -0.78
N ALA A 19 -12.96 1.65 -1.45
CA ALA A 19 -13.21 2.16 -2.79
C ALA A 19 -13.76 3.58 -2.68
N ILE A 20 -12.96 4.56 -3.03
CA ILE A 20 -13.27 5.99 -2.92
C ILE A 20 -14.33 6.35 -3.97
N ARG A 21 -15.53 6.68 -3.54
CA ARG A 21 -16.65 7.11 -4.38
C ARG A 21 -17.27 8.42 -3.91
N GLU A 22 -16.93 8.81 -2.69
CA GLU A 22 -17.44 9.99 -2.02
C GLU A 22 -16.68 11.25 -2.50
N PRO A 23 -17.35 12.42 -2.51
CA PRO A 23 -16.72 13.68 -2.86
C PRO A 23 -15.74 14.14 -1.77
N LEU A 24 -14.87 15.09 -2.12
CA LEU A 24 -13.89 15.64 -1.19
C LEU A 24 -14.51 16.14 0.12
N SER A 25 -15.67 16.80 0.05
CA SER A 25 -16.38 17.34 1.22
C SER A 25 -16.71 16.29 2.27
N PHE A 26 -16.97 15.05 1.86
CA PHE A 26 -17.22 13.93 2.78
C PHE A 26 -15.99 13.61 3.64
N PHE A 27 -14.80 13.65 3.03
CA PHE A 27 -13.56 13.32 3.74
C PHE A 27 -13.00 14.50 4.54
N GLU A 28 -13.37 15.73 4.20
CA GLU A 28 -12.95 16.94 4.94
C GLU A 28 -13.76 17.21 6.19
N GLU A 29 -14.88 16.55 6.38
CA GLU A 29 -15.72 16.71 7.56
C GLU A 29 -14.98 16.25 8.83
N GLY A 30 -14.50 17.24 9.59
CA GLY A 30 -13.78 17.00 10.85
C GLY A 30 -12.33 16.51 10.71
N MET A 31 -11.75 16.52 9.49
CA MET A 31 -10.39 16.04 9.25
C MET A 31 -9.56 17.06 8.48
N GLN A 32 -8.33 17.30 8.95
CA GLN A 32 -7.34 18.13 8.27
C GLN A 32 -6.06 17.34 8.00
N LEU A 33 -5.43 17.61 6.86
CA LEU A 33 -4.11 17.07 6.56
C LEU A 33 -3.02 17.93 7.19
N PRO A 34 -1.95 17.33 7.71
CA PRO A 34 -0.84 18.06 8.32
C PRO A 34 -0.08 18.95 7.32
N ILE A 35 -0.14 18.60 6.05
CA ILE A 35 0.45 19.36 4.94
C ILE A 35 -0.61 19.57 3.85
N PRO A 36 -0.80 20.80 3.35
CA PRO A 36 -1.75 21.08 2.29
C PRO A 36 -1.41 20.33 0.99
N ILE A 37 -2.38 19.64 0.41
CA ILE A 37 -2.26 18.96 -0.88
C ILE A 37 -3.17 19.69 -1.88
N GLN A 38 -2.56 20.29 -2.92
CA GLN A 38 -3.27 21.10 -3.90
C GLN A 38 -4.09 20.24 -4.90
N ASN A 39 -3.55 19.08 -5.27
CA ASN A 39 -4.26 18.18 -6.19
C ASN A 39 -5.42 17.51 -5.44
N GLU A 40 -6.65 17.76 -5.90
CA GLU A 40 -7.88 17.28 -5.25
C GLU A 40 -7.94 15.75 -5.16
N GLU A 41 -7.64 15.03 -6.26
CA GLU A 41 -7.65 13.58 -6.28
C GLU A 41 -6.67 13.00 -5.24
N ARG A 42 -5.47 13.54 -5.17
CA ARG A 42 -4.47 13.13 -4.18
C ARG A 42 -4.89 13.50 -2.76
N ARG A 43 -5.53 14.65 -2.59
CA ARG A 43 -6.05 15.09 -1.27
C ARG A 43 -7.13 14.14 -0.76
N ILE A 44 -8.08 13.75 -1.61
CA ILE A 44 -9.10 12.74 -1.29
C ILE A 44 -8.45 11.43 -0.86
N GLN A 45 -7.48 10.91 -1.60
CA GLN A 45 -6.78 9.67 -1.28
C GLN A 45 -6.11 9.73 0.10
N HIS A 46 -5.44 10.83 0.43
CA HIS A 46 -4.79 11.03 1.73
C HIS A 46 -5.78 11.16 2.89
N LEU A 47 -6.94 11.76 2.66
CA LEU A 47 -8.01 11.83 3.65
C LEU A 47 -8.68 10.46 3.82
N ALA A 48 -8.99 9.79 2.71
CA ALA A 48 -9.66 8.49 2.71
C ALA A 48 -8.86 7.43 3.49
N VAL A 49 -7.54 7.36 3.31
CA VAL A 49 -6.72 6.39 4.05
C VAL A 49 -6.67 6.70 5.55
N ARG A 50 -6.71 7.97 5.95
CA ARG A 50 -6.77 8.36 7.37
C ARG A 50 -8.11 8.04 8.00
N LEU A 51 -9.19 8.30 7.27
CA LEU A 51 -10.54 7.92 7.72
C LEU A 51 -10.66 6.40 7.84
N LEU A 52 -10.14 5.65 6.87
CA LEU A 52 -10.06 4.20 6.93
C LEU A 52 -9.33 3.72 8.18
N PHE A 53 -8.15 4.30 8.46
CA PHE A 53 -7.38 3.99 9.66
C PHE A 53 -8.16 4.30 10.95
N LYS A 54 -8.84 5.46 11.02
CA LYS A 54 -9.68 5.82 12.17
C LYS A 54 -10.83 4.84 12.39
N LEU A 55 -11.39 4.29 11.32
CA LEU A 55 -12.44 3.26 11.42
C LEU A 55 -11.91 1.91 11.89
N MET A 56 -10.67 1.57 11.53
CA MET A 56 -9.99 0.35 12.01
C MET A 56 -9.52 0.49 13.46
N MET A 57 -9.12 1.69 13.86
CA MET A 57 -8.54 2.03 15.18
C MET A 57 -9.31 3.21 15.79
N PRO A 58 -10.53 2.99 16.29
CA PRO A 58 -11.42 4.08 16.75
C PRO A 58 -10.87 4.88 17.94
N GLU A 59 -9.99 4.29 18.73
CA GLU A 59 -9.36 4.91 19.91
C GLU A 59 -8.25 5.92 19.53
N ILE A 60 -7.72 5.88 18.31
CA ILE A 60 -6.62 6.74 17.89
C ILE A 60 -7.15 8.13 17.52
N ASP A 61 -6.52 9.18 18.05
CA ASP A 61 -6.72 10.53 17.54
C ASP A 61 -5.82 10.75 16.31
N LEU A 62 -6.43 11.11 15.18
CA LEU A 62 -5.69 11.40 13.95
C LEU A 62 -4.79 12.65 14.05
N ALA A 63 -5.03 13.52 15.04
CA ALA A 63 -4.16 14.65 15.35
C ALA A 63 -2.78 14.21 15.87
N ASP A 64 -2.67 13.01 16.43
CA ASP A 64 -1.41 12.44 16.90
C ASP A 64 -0.55 11.84 15.77
N LEU A 65 -1.08 11.73 14.55
CA LEU A 65 -0.32 11.28 13.38
C LEU A 65 0.75 12.31 13.01
N ILE A 66 1.99 11.92 13.14
CA ILE A 66 3.15 12.72 12.80
C ILE A 66 3.74 12.21 11.47
N LEU A 67 4.27 13.10 10.65
CA LEU A 67 5.02 12.71 9.46
C LEU A 67 6.51 12.67 9.78
N ALA A 68 7.15 11.55 9.48
CA ALA A 68 8.61 11.44 9.50
C ALA A 68 9.22 12.24 8.33
N ASP A 69 10.55 12.44 8.34
CA ASP A 69 11.26 13.19 7.30
C ASP A 69 11.08 12.60 5.89
N ASN A 70 10.88 11.29 5.80
CA ASN A 70 10.58 10.59 4.55
C ASN A 70 9.09 10.66 4.15
N GLY A 71 8.25 11.40 4.90
CA GLY A 71 6.82 11.55 4.66
C GLY A 71 5.92 10.41 5.16
N LYS A 72 6.50 9.37 5.79
CA LYS A 72 5.73 8.27 6.36
C LYS A 72 4.99 8.74 7.62
N PRO A 73 3.67 8.47 7.75
CA PRO A 73 2.95 8.74 8.99
C PRO A 73 3.32 7.71 10.06
N TYR A 74 3.46 8.18 11.29
CA TYR A 74 3.70 7.34 12.46
C TYR A 74 2.99 7.90 13.71
N LEU A 75 2.82 7.06 14.72
CA LEU A 75 2.32 7.40 16.04
C LEU A 75 3.38 7.07 17.09
N LYS A 76 3.51 7.93 18.10
CA LYS A 76 4.42 7.68 19.23
C LYS A 76 3.73 6.87 20.32
N GLY A 77 4.46 5.90 20.89
CA GLY A 77 4.04 5.20 22.10
C GLY A 77 2.86 4.22 21.92
N VAL A 78 2.52 3.87 20.70
CA VAL A 78 1.53 2.82 20.43
C VAL A 78 2.19 1.44 20.29
N PRO A 79 1.55 0.35 20.74
CA PRO A 79 2.11 -1.00 20.70
C PRO A 79 1.84 -1.74 19.37
N PHE A 80 1.61 -1.01 18.29
CA PHE A 80 1.32 -1.58 16.97
C PHE A 80 1.98 -0.77 15.86
N HIS A 81 2.08 -1.38 14.70
CA HIS A 81 2.56 -0.78 13.46
C HIS A 81 1.41 -0.62 12.48
N PHE A 82 1.53 0.33 11.56
CA PHE A 82 0.55 0.49 10.49
C PHE A 82 1.23 0.95 9.20
N SER A 83 0.58 0.68 8.09
CA SER A 83 1.03 1.11 6.78
C SER A 83 -0.14 1.58 5.94
N PHE A 84 0.08 2.66 5.17
CA PHE A 84 -0.88 3.25 4.27
C PHE A 84 -0.46 3.08 2.83
N SER A 85 -1.45 2.86 1.97
CA SER A 85 -1.29 2.99 0.52
C SER A 85 -2.56 3.54 -0.10
N HIS A 86 -2.41 4.19 -1.24
CA HIS A 86 -3.54 4.68 -2.01
C HIS A 86 -3.17 4.81 -3.49
N CYS A 87 -4.13 4.55 -4.35
CA CYS A 87 -4.05 4.78 -5.77
C CYS A 87 -5.36 5.42 -6.26
N LYS A 88 -5.50 5.64 -7.55
CA LYS A 88 -6.73 6.22 -8.11
C LYS A 88 -7.97 5.40 -7.72
N GLY A 89 -8.87 6.02 -6.95
CA GLY A 89 -10.14 5.41 -6.53
C GLY A 89 -10.03 4.43 -5.36
N TYR A 90 -8.85 4.24 -4.74
CA TYR A 90 -8.69 3.33 -3.61
C TYR A 90 -7.76 3.87 -2.54
N ALA A 91 -8.05 3.51 -1.30
CA ALA A 91 -7.18 3.66 -0.14
C ALA A 91 -7.08 2.32 0.59
N ALA A 92 -5.89 1.98 1.09
CA ALA A 92 -5.62 0.75 1.81
C ALA A 92 -4.84 1.04 3.10
N CYS A 93 -5.19 0.32 4.16
CA CYS A 93 -4.52 0.38 5.44
C CYS A 93 -4.30 -1.04 5.98
N ALA A 94 -3.12 -1.26 6.54
CA ALA A 94 -2.80 -2.45 7.33
C ALA A 94 -2.34 -2.05 8.73
N VAL A 95 -2.71 -2.84 9.73
CA VAL A 95 -2.31 -2.69 11.14
C VAL A 95 -1.84 -4.05 11.64
N ASP A 96 -0.75 -4.08 12.42
CA ASP A 96 -0.17 -5.29 12.98
C ASP A 96 0.63 -4.97 14.26
N ASP A 97 0.84 -5.95 15.15
CA ASP A 97 1.76 -5.81 16.29
C ASP A 97 3.24 -5.92 15.86
N GLN A 98 3.50 -6.38 14.63
CA GLN A 98 4.81 -6.44 14.00
C GLN A 98 4.92 -5.40 12.86
N PRO A 99 6.15 -5.00 12.46
CA PRO A 99 6.32 -4.12 11.30
C PRO A 99 5.59 -4.64 10.07
N VAL A 100 4.75 -3.80 9.48
CA VAL A 100 3.88 -4.15 8.35
C VAL A 100 4.03 -3.13 7.21
N GLY A 101 3.87 -3.60 5.98
CA GLY A 101 3.77 -2.77 4.80
C GLY A 101 2.61 -3.22 3.93
N ILE A 102 1.91 -2.26 3.35
CA ILE A 102 0.82 -2.51 2.39
C ILE A 102 1.03 -1.64 1.15
N ASP A 103 0.72 -2.22 0.00
CA ASP A 103 0.61 -1.45 -1.23
C ASP A 103 -0.64 -1.83 -2.02
N ILE A 104 -1.21 -0.87 -2.73
CA ILE A 104 -2.36 -1.03 -3.61
C ILE A 104 -2.12 -0.28 -4.92
N GLU A 105 -2.25 -1.01 -6.04
CA GLU A 105 -1.96 -0.48 -7.36
C GLU A 105 -3.07 -0.82 -8.36
N ILE A 106 -3.25 0.07 -9.33
CA ILE A 106 -4.08 -0.21 -10.50
C ILE A 106 -3.20 -0.84 -11.58
N ILE A 107 -3.63 -1.99 -12.08
CA ILE A 107 -2.95 -2.64 -13.20
C ILE A 107 -3.01 -1.70 -14.42
N HIS A 108 -1.84 -1.21 -14.84
CA HIS A 108 -1.73 -0.27 -15.94
C HIS A 108 -0.51 -0.57 -16.82
N PRO A 109 -0.61 -0.53 -18.18
CA PRO A 109 0.49 -0.87 -19.08
C PRO A 109 1.79 -0.06 -18.89
N ARG A 110 1.72 1.09 -18.22
CA ARG A 110 2.93 1.87 -17.88
C ARG A 110 3.91 1.13 -16.99
N ILE A 111 3.45 0.13 -16.20
CA ILE A 111 4.33 -0.64 -15.31
C ILE A 111 5.43 -1.37 -16.11
N ALA A 112 5.11 -1.87 -17.30
CA ALA A 112 6.07 -2.55 -18.16
C ALA A 112 7.25 -1.63 -18.56
N LYS A 113 7.02 -0.32 -18.71
CA LYS A 113 8.06 0.64 -19.07
C LYS A 113 9.10 0.85 -17.97
N VAL A 114 8.73 0.63 -16.72
CA VAL A 114 9.59 0.82 -15.55
C VAL A 114 10.05 -0.50 -14.91
N ALA A 115 9.64 -1.64 -15.47
CA ALA A 115 9.96 -2.97 -14.95
C ALA A 115 11.48 -3.19 -14.74
N HIS A 116 12.31 -2.63 -15.61
CA HIS A 116 13.77 -2.69 -15.48
C HIS A 116 14.34 -2.03 -14.22
N LYS A 117 13.57 -1.18 -13.53
CA LYS A 117 13.98 -0.48 -12.31
C LYS A 117 13.76 -1.31 -11.05
N PHE A 118 12.89 -2.31 -11.10
CA PHE A 118 12.53 -3.09 -9.91
C PHE A 118 12.65 -4.60 -10.08
N LEU A 119 12.79 -5.11 -11.32
CA LEU A 119 12.97 -6.55 -11.55
C LEU A 119 14.44 -6.92 -11.65
N ASN A 120 14.84 -7.98 -10.94
CA ASN A 120 16.10 -8.67 -11.18
C ASN A 120 15.98 -9.62 -12.39
N ASP A 121 17.08 -10.27 -12.76
CA ASP A 121 17.10 -11.12 -13.96
C ASP A 121 16.29 -12.42 -13.82
N GLN A 122 16.17 -12.96 -12.60
CA GLN A 122 15.34 -14.13 -12.32
C GLN A 122 13.85 -13.77 -12.46
N GLU A 123 13.42 -12.65 -11.90
CA GLU A 123 12.04 -12.16 -12.02
C GLU A 123 11.66 -11.82 -13.46
N LYS A 124 12.59 -11.22 -14.23
CA LYS A 124 12.39 -10.99 -15.67
C LYS A 124 12.18 -12.30 -16.44
N ALA A 125 12.96 -13.34 -16.12
CA ALA A 125 12.80 -14.65 -16.74
C ALA A 125 11.46 -15.30 -16.39
N MET A 126 11.02 -15.19 -15.14
CA MET A 126 9.71 -15.67 -14.70
C MET A 126 8.56 -14.96 -15.46
N ILE A 127 8.62 -13.63 -15.57
CA ILE A 127 7.61 -12.84 -16.29
C ILE A 127 7.61 -13.21 -17.79
N ALA A 128 8.77 -13.33 -18.42
CA ALA A 128 8.89 -13.66 -19.85
C ALA A 128 8.31 -15.04 -20.21
N SER A 129 8.17 -15.94 -19.26
CA SER A 129 7.57 -17.27 -19.46
C SER A 129 6.04 -17.26 -19.50
N LEU A 130 5.39 -16.15 -19.16
CA LEU A 130 3.93 -16.00 -19.09
C LEU A 130 3.36 -15.46 -20.41
N ASP A 131 2.07 -15.64 -20.63
CA ASP A 131 1.37 -14.94 -21.70
C ASP A 131 1.24 -13.42 -21.40
N GLU A 132 0.99 -12.62 -22.43
CA GLU A 132 1.02 -11.14 -22.35
C GLU A 132 0.06 -10.57 -21.30
N LYS A 133 -1.12 -11.17 -21.13
CA LYS A 133 -2.11 -10.74 -20.15
C LYS A 133 -1.62 -10.98 -18.73
N ASP A 134 -1.07 -12.16 -18.48
CA ASP A 134 -0.55 -12.54 -17.17
C ASP A 134 0.73 -11.79 -16.84
N GLN A 135 1.58 -11.48 -17.83
CA GLN A 135 2.74 -10.62 -17.63
C GLN A 135 2.38 -9.29 -17.00
N LEU A 136 1.36 -8.61 -17.51
CA LEU A 136 0.97 -7.30 -16.96
C LEU A 136 0.46 -7.40 -15.53
N ASN A 137 -0.34 -8.41 -15.21
CA ASN A 137 -0.83 -8.66 -13.87
C ASN A 137 0.31 -8.94 -12.88
N GLN A 138 1.24 -9.80 -13.28
CA GLN A 138 2.38 -10.17 -12.45
C GLN A 138 3.37 -9.01 -12.27
N LEU A 139 3.56 -8.15 -13.28
CA LEU A 139 4.35 -6.93 -13.14
C LEU A 139 3.76 -5.98 -12.08
N ALA A 140 2.45 -5.75 -12.12
CA ALA A 140 1.80 -4.92 -11.12
C ALA A 140 1.88 -5.54 -9.72
N PHE A 141 1.72 -6.86 -9.63
CA PHE A 141 1.87 -7.60 -8.38
C PHE A 141 3.29 -7.48 -7.81
N LEU A 142 4.34 -7.72 -8.61
CA LEU A 142 5.73 -7.63 -8.16
C LEU A 142 6.10 -6.22 -7.71
N TRP A 143 5.60 -5.21 -8.42
CA TRP A 143 5.77 -3.82 -8.01
C TRP A 143 5.14 -3.55 -6.64
N ALA A 144 3.85 -3.88 -6.48
CA ALA A 144 3.13 -3.67 -5.23
C ALA A 144 3.74 -4.47 -4.06
N ALA A 145 4.19 -5.69 -4.31
CA ALA A 145 4.87 -6.50 -3.30
C ALA A 145 6.17 -5.84 -2.81
N LYS A 146 7.01 -5.34 -3.73
CA LYS A 146 8.27 -4.67 -3.39
C LYS A 146 8.03 -3.31 -2.71
N GLU A 147 7.01 -2.56 -3.12
CA GLU A 147 6.59 -1.34 -2.42
C GLU A 147 6.11 -1.63 -1.00
N ALA A 148 5.34 -2.71 -0.80
CA ALA A 148 4.92 -3.13 0.53
C ALA A 148 6.12 -3.54 1.40
N MET A 149 7.08 -4.29 0.84
CA MET A 149 8.32 -4.66 1.53
C MET A 149 9.13 -3.42 1.90
N TYR A 150 9.29 -2.46 0.98
CA TYR A 150 9.97 -1.19 1.25
C TYR A 150 9.31 -0.43 2.40
N LYS A 151 7.99 -0.31 2.39
CA LYS A 151 7.22 0.33 3.47
C LYS A 151 7.37 -0.39 4.82
N LYS A 152 7.56 -1.71 4.81
CA LYS A 152 7.79 -2.51 6.01
C LYS A 152 9.18 -2.26 6.61
N TYR A 153 10.22 -2.29 5.77
CA TYR A 153 11.62 -2.23 6.24
C TYR A 153 12.09 -0.80 6.53
N GLU A 154 11.50 0.22 5.93
CA GLU A 154 11.78 1.65 6.17
C GLU A 154 13.25 2.06 5.96
N GLN A 155 14.02 1.26 5.25
CA GLN A 155 15.44 1.50 5.03
C GLN A 155 15.66 2.40 3.81
N LEU A 156 16.45 3.48 3.97
CA LEU A 156 16.82 4.35 2.86
C LEU A 156 17.83 3.68 1.94
N GLY A 157 17.78 4.02 0.65
CA GLY A 157 18.77 3.58 -0.33
C GLY A 157 18.58 2.16 -0.87
N ILE A 158 17.44 1.53 -0.61
CA ILE A 158 17.09 0.20 -1.16
C ILE A 158 16.96 0.28 -2.68
N ASP A 159 17.63 -0.64 -3.37
CA ASP A 159 17.47 -0.92 -4.80
C ASP A 159 16.51 -2.11 -4.97
N PHE A 160 15.31 -1.86 -5.45
CA PHE A 160 14.26 -2.87 -5.56
C PHE A 160 14.65 -4.10 -6.39
N ALA A 161 15.54 -3.92 -7.38
CA ALA A 161 15.99 -5.02 -8.22
C ALA A 161 17.08 -5.87 -7.55
N LYS A 162 17.83 -5.32 -6.57
CA LYS A 162 18.94 -6.02 -5.94
C LYS A 162 18.60 -6.52 -4.54
N ASP A 163 17.86 -5.70 -3.78
CA ASP A 163 17.68 -5.92 -2.36
C ASP A 163 16.39 -6.70 -2.05
N PHE A 164 15.40 -6.67 -2.96
CA PHE A 164 14.17 -7.46 -2.83
C PHE A 164 14.07 -8.53 -3.90
N ASN A 165 13.95 -9.78 -3.48
CA ASN A 165 13.81 -10.93 -4.36
C ASN A 165 12.45 -11.60 -4.13
N ILE A 166 11.65 -11.72 -5.17
CA ILE A 166 10.43 -12.52 -5.17
C ILE A 166 10.78 -13.88 -5.80
N LEU A 167 10.69 -14.95 -5.03
CA LEU A 167 11.18 -16.26 -5.42
C LEU A 167 10.19 -17.03 -6.30
N GLU A 168 8.90 -16.73 -6.17
CA GLU A 168 7.84 -17.40 -6.91
C GLU A 168 6.75 -16.42 -7.32
N LEU A 169 6.07 -16.68 -8.44
CA LEU A 169 4.86 -15.95 -8.84
C LEU A 169 3.61 -16.63 -8.30
N THR A 170 2.62 -15.85 -7.89
CA THR A 170 1.33 -16.42 -7.48
C THR A 170 0.55 -16.91 -8.70
N LYS A 171 -0.11 -18.07 -8.52
CA LYS A 171 -1.14 -18.54 -9.47
C LYS A 171 -2.49 -18.28 -8.82
N GLY A 172 -3.22 -17.29 -9.33
CA GLY A 172 -4.55 -16.94 -8.86
C GLY A 172 -4.62 -15.59 -8.12
N ASP A 173 -5.80 -15.29 -7.57
CA ASP A 173 -6.13 -13.97 -7.03
C ASP A 173 -5.63 -13.75 -5.59
N ARG A 174 -5.16 -14.79 -4.92
CA ARG A 174 -4.68 -14.73 -3.53
C ARG A 174 -3.59 -15.77 -3.31
N GLY A 175 -2.64 -15.42 -2.43
CA GLY A 175 -1.58 -16.34 -2.04
C GLY A 175 -0.56 -15.72 -1.10
N THR A 176 0.29 -16.57 -0.56
CA THR A 176 1.51 -16.19 0.16
C THR A 176 2.68 -16.61 -0.70
N ILE A 177 3.65 -15.74 -0.90
CA ILE A 177 4.87 -16.04 -1.63
C ILE A 177 6.10 -15.78 -0.76
N PRO A 178 7.13 -16.61 -0.88
CA PRO A 178 8.42 -16.32 -0.28
C PRO A 178 9.13 -15.17 -0.99
N ALA A 179 9.83 -14.38 -0.23
CA ALA A 179 10.61 -13.24 -0.69
C ALA A 179 11.98 -13.21 0.02
#